data_b23eb52178b92dee78cd13c7fcfd2507
#
_entry.id   b23eb52178b92dee78cd13c7fcfd2507
#
_cell.length_a   1.000
_cell.length_b   1.000
_cell.length_c   1.000
_cell.angle_alpha   90.00
_cell.angle_beta   90.00
_cell.angle_gamma   90.00
#
_symmetry.space_group_name_H-M   'P 1'
#
loop_
_entity.id
_entity.type
_entity.pdbx_description
1 polymer ?
#
loop_
_entity_poly.entity_id
_entity_poly.type
_entity_poly.pdbx_seq_one_letter_code
_entity_poly.pdbx_strand_id
1 'polypeptide(L)'
;MNALAIFLTLFVAAGPQQVRCSIDLRKPGHMSDIVSNALLSLNKYEEAEVKKFLAGSQNRYSSGNELLKSAAKKFDIDEKELTRLVAEFKHINCTHPVATGTKSAATKVDTKPTRVGSMLNANLPVSKFAEDVTLHVVLHEMAHAVVREFDLPVLANEETMADAFATFYLTTYMPDRAADVLEARVKSWMIEAGEVPRREWTVQGEHNSDARRAYQVAAVAVAADPVKYKRVAVAAGMTADYIGSARDYGTEIHRSWRRILRPLMMPKGMKSTEARVSFDDRSETAKQLSSRPIAKEVETALRSFDWHSTVRIAFVEGDGGAGWSRSRRTVTVNSAYIKRFIRQGVQAKK
;
A
#
# COMPACT_ATOMS: atom_id res chain seq x y z
N MET A 1 -9.65 15.33 -43.36
CA MET A 1 -9.14 14.48 -42.30
C MET A 1 -10.05 14.63 -41.12
N ASN A 2 -10.89 13.62 -40.88
CA ASN A 2 -11.92 13.66 -39.83
C ASN A 2 -11.27 13.50 -38.48
N ALA A 3 -11.33 14.56 -37.66
CA ALA A 3 -10.94 14.48 -36.24
C ALA A 3 -11.99 13.66 -35.49
N LEU A 4 -11.64 12.44 -35.13
CA LEU A 4 -12.47 11.56 -34.33
C LEU A 4 -12.61 12.15 -32.92
N ALA A 5 -13.79 12.65 -32.61
CA ALA A 5 -14.11 13.13 -31.26
C ALA A 5 -14.28 11.91 -30.34
N ILE A 6 -13.27 11.60 -29.53
CA ILE A 6 -13.34 10.54 -28.53
C ILE A 6 -14.02 11.09 -27.29
N PHE A 7 -15.31 10.82 -27.10
CA PHE A 7 -15.99 10.98 -25.83
C PHE A 7 -15.71 9.75 -24.97
N LEU A 8 -14.90 9.94 -23.93
CA LEU A 8 -14.68 8.89 -22.93
C LEU A 8 -15.55 9.21 -21.72
N THR A 9 -16.60 8.43 -21.51
CA THR A 9 -17.41 8.50 -20.31
C THR A 9 -16.86 7.47 -19.31
N LEU A 10 -16.30 7.95 -18.20
CA LEU A 10 -15.76 7.11 -17.13
C LEU A 10 -16.79 7.01 -16.00
N PHE A 11 -17.09 5.77 -15.60
CA PHE A 11 -17.81 5.49 -14.38
C PHE A 11 -16.78 5.31 -13.25
N VAL A 12 -16.76 6.24 -12.30
CA VAL A 12 -16.00 6.08 -11.05
C VAL A 12 -17.00 5.68 -9.99
N ALA A 13 -16.90 4.46 -9.49
CA ALA A 13 -17.67 3.99 -8.36
C ALA A 13 -16.99 4.45 -7.07
N ALA A 14 -17.43 5.60 -6.53
CA ALA A 14 -17.05 6.07 -5.20
C ALA A 14 -18.31 6.02 -4.32
N GLY A 15 -18.45 5.00 -3.48
CA GLY A 15 -19.58 4.88 -2.54
C GLY A 15 -20.95 4.83 -3.20
N PRO A 16 -22.07 5.15 -2.46
CA PRO A 16 -23.43 5.07 -3.00
C PRO A 16 -23.78 6.11 -4.07
N GLN A 17 -22.87 6.98 -4.46
CA GLN A 17 -23.06 7.96 -5.55
C GLN A 17 -22.06 7.70 -6.68
N GLN A 18 -22.56 7.30 -7.85
CA GLN A 18 -21.76 7.25 -9.07
C GLN A 18 -21.56 8.67 -9.61
N VAL A 19 -20.31 9.15 -9.60
CA VAL A 19 -19.94 10.42 -10.21
C VAL A 19 -19.55 10.16 -11.67
N ARG A 20 -20.29 10.76 -12.62
CA ARG A 20 -19.93 10.75 -14.04
C ARG A 20 -19.00 11.93 -14.32
N CYS A 21 -17.80 11.62 -14.80
CA CYS A 21 -16.88 12.65 -15.25
C CYS A 21 -16.72 12.57 -16.76
N SER A 22 -16.71 13.72 -17.43
CA SER A 22 -16.30 13.82 -18.83
C SER A 22 -15.08 14.72 -18.94
N ILE A 23 -13.97 14.17 -19.41
CA ILE A 23 -12.76 14.94 -19.71
C ILE A 23 -12.78 15.25 -21.21
N ASP A 24 -12.87 16.52 -21.56
CA ASP A 24 -12.74 16.97 -22.94
C ASP A 24 -11.32 17.50 -23.16
N LEU A 25 -10.45 16.68 -23.71
CA LEU A 25 -9.05 17.00 -23.99
C LEU A 25 -8.88 18.15 -25.01
N ARG A 26 -9.95 18.57 -25.67
CA ARG A 26 -9.92 19.75 -26.54
C ARG A 26 -9.93 21.05 -25.72
N LYS A 27 -10.38 21.02 -24.48
CA LYS A 27 -10.43 22.17 -23.59
C LYS A 27 -9.08 22.35 -22.88
N PRO A 28 -8.44 23.53 -22.99
CA PRO A 28 -7.13 23.80 -22.37
C PRO A 28 -7.12 23.60 -20.86
N GLY A 29 -8.22 23.94 -20.15
CA GLY A 29 -8.32 23.77 -18.69
C GLY A 29 -8.25 22.29 -18.27
N HIS A 30 -8.95 21.40 -18.96
CA HIS A 30 -8.89 19.95 -18.68
C HIS A 30 -7.53 19.35 -19.07
N MET A 31 -6.94 19.82 -20.17
CA MET A 31 -5.63 19.40 -20.63
C MET A 31 -4.52 19.86 -19.67
N SER A 32 -4.67 21.02 -19.03
CA SER A 32 -3.68 21.61 -18.12
C SER A 32 -3.33 20.67 -16.97
N ASP A 33 -4.32 20.08 -16.30
CA ASP A 33 -4.11 19.18 -15.16
C ASP A 33 -3.37 17.89 -15.59
N ILE A 34 -3.71 17.38 -16.78
CA ILE A 34 -3.10 16.17 -17.32
C ILE A 34 -1.65 16.44 -17.76
N VAL A 35 -1.40 17.56 -18.43
CA VAL A 35 -0.04 17.98 -18.84
C VAL A 35 0.83 18.23 -17.60
N SER A 36 0.28 18.83 -16.53
CA SER A 36 1.00 18.99 -15.27
C SER A 36 1.51 17.64 -14.74
N ASN A 37 0.63 16.66 -14.61
CA ASN A 37 0.98 15.34 -14.11
C ASN A 37 1.99 14.63 -15.02
N ALA A 38 1.85 14.73 -16.34
CA ALA A 38 2.77 14.16 -17.29
C ALA A 38 4.18 14.76 -17.18
N LEU A 39 4.29 16.09 -17.07
CA LEU A 39 5.57 16.78 -16.93
C LEU A 39 6.27 16.45 -15.61
N LEU A 40 5.51 16.44 -14.50
CA LEU A 40 6.06 16.16 -13.17
C LEU A 40 6.49 14.71 -13.02
N SER A 41 5.85 13.77 -13.75
CA SER A 41 6.25 12.35 -13.75
C SER A 41 7.65 12.09 -14.28
N LEU A 42 8.21 13.02 -15.06
CA LEU A 42 9.56 12.91 -15.61
C LEU A 42 10.66 13.26 -14.58
N ASN A 43 10.31 13.81 -13.42
CA ASN A 43 11.25 14.24 -12.37
C ASN A 43 12.39 15.17 -12.87
N LYS A 44 12.16 15.87 -13.97
CA LYS A 44 13.12 16.80 -14.60
C LYS A 44 12.77 18.26 -14.40
N TYR A 45 11.55 18.55 -13.94
CA TYR A 45 11.02 19.93 -13.88
C TYR A 45 10.51 20.24 -12.48
N GLU A 46 10.76 21.47 -12.04
CA GLU A 46 10.28 21.99 -10.77
C GLU A 46 8.76 22.23 -10.83
N GLU A 47 8.05 21.79 -9.80
CA GLU A 47 6.58 21.92 -9.71
C GLU A 47 6.13 23.39 -9.85
N ALA A 48 6.89 24.31 -9.26
CA ALA A 48 6.60 25.74 -9.35
C ALA A 48 6.70 26.27 -10.79
N GLU A 49 7.67 25.78 -11.58
CA GLU A 49 7.81 26.17 -12.99
C GLU A 49 6.66 25.62 -13.84
N VAL A 50 6.28 24.36 -13.64
CA VAL A 50 5.16 23.72 -14.33
C VAL A 50 3.85 24.45 -13.99
N LYS A 51 3.58 24.71 -12.72
CA LYS A 51 2.39 25.47 -12.29
C LYS A 51 2.36 26.88 -12.87
N LYS A 52 3.48 27.60 -12.89
CA LYS A 52 3.60 28.93 -13.47
C LYS A 52 3.31 28.90 -14.97
N PHE A 53 3.81 27.93 -15.70
CA PHE A 53 3.54 27.78 -17.13
C PHE A 53 2.07 27.49 -17.40
N LEU A 54 1.43 26.63 -16.61
CA LEU A 54 0.05 26.21 -16.80
C LEU A 54 -0.98 27.21 -16.23
N ALA A 55 -0.57 28.14 -15.38
CA ALA A 55 -1.45 29.15 -14.82
C ALA A 55 -2.16 29.98 -15.92
N GLY A 56 -3.51 30.00 -15.90
CA GLY A 56 -4.32 30.72 -16.89
C GLY A 56 -4.32 30.08 -18.29
N SER A 57 -3.92 28.82 -18.44
CA SER A 57 -3.88 28.09 -19.72
C SER A 57 -5.23 28.11 -20.46
N GLN A 58 -6.34 28.02 -19.74
CA GLN A 58 -7.69 28.10 -20.32
C GLN A 58 -8.00 29.42 -21.05
N ASN A 59 -7.31 30.50 -20.70
CA ASN A 59 -7.47 31.83 -21.31
C ASN A 59 -6.40 32.12 -22.37
N ARG A 60 -5.31 31.33 -22.42
CA ARG A 60 -4.16 31.54 -23.31
C ARG A 60 -4.15 30.66 -24.54
N TYR A 61 -4.79 29.49 -24.45
CA TYR A 61 -4.79 28.53 -25.54
C TYR A 61 -6.20 28.27 -26.03
N SER A 62 -6.37 28.19 -27.34
CA SER A 62 -7.67 27.95 -27.97
C SER A 62 -8.10 26.46 -27.89
N SER A 63 -7.15 25.54 -27.69
CA SER A 63 -7.40 24.12 -27.58
C SER A 63 -6.39 23.41 -26.70
N GLY A 64 -6.74 22.21 -26.24
CA GLY A 64 -5.83 21.35 -25.47
C GLY A 64 -4.60 20.93 -26.30
N ASN A 65 -4.74 20.74 -27.61
CA ASN A 65 -3.61 20.41 -28.49
C ASN A 65 -2.61 21.57 -28.60
N GLU A 66 -3.08 22.80 -28.65
CA GLU A 66 -2.21 23.97 -28.66
C GLU A 66 -1.42 24.10 -27.34
N LEU A 67 -2.08 23.87 -26.20
CA LEU A 67 -1.43 23.79 -24.91
C LEU A 67 -0.35 22.70 -24.89
N LEU A 68 -0.65 21.51 -25.37
CA LEU A 68 0.28 20.38 -25.40
C LEU A 68 1.53 20.69 -26.23
N LYS A 69 1.36 21.25 -27.45
CA LYS A 69 2.48 21.68 -28.31
C LYS A 69 3.32 22.76 -27.63
N SER A 70 2.68 23.71 -26.97
CA SER A 70 3.35 24.80 -26.27
C SER A 70 4.12 24.28 -25.05
N ALA A 71 3.58 23.29 -24.33
CA ALA A 71 4.25 22.61 -23.24
C ALA A 71 5.46 21.83 -23.74
N ALA A 72 5.32 21.04 -24.79
CA ALA A 72 6.43 20.30 -25.40
C ALA A 72 7.59 21.21 -25.77
N LYS A 73 7.29 22.34 -26.42
CA LYS A 73 8.29 23.37 -26.76
C LYS A 73 8.94 24.02 -25.55
N LYS A 74 8.14 24.41 -24.53
CA LYS A 74 8.62 25.11 -23.34
C LYS A 74 9.55 24.24 -22.51
N PHE A 75 9.24 22.96 -22.39
CA PHE A 75 9.97 22.00 -21.55
C PHE A 75 10.94 21.11 -22.34
N ASP A 76 11.20 21.42 -23.61
CA ASP A 76 12.13 20.69 -24.49
C ASP A 76 11.89 19.17 -24.48
N ILE A 77 10.63 18.80 -24.74
CA ILE A 77 10.20 17.39 -24.82
C ILE A 77 9.68 17.14 -26.24
N ASP A 78 9.96 15.95 -26.79
CA ASP A 78 9.34 15.52 -28.03
C ASP A 78 7.80 15.50 -27.91
N GLU A 79 7.10 16.10 -28.87
CA GLU A 79 5.64 16.23 -28.86
C GLU A 79 4.94 14.86 -28.80
N LYS A 80 5.52 13.84 -29.47
CA LYS A 80 4.95 12.48 -29.46
C LYS A 80 5.13 11.82 -28.11
N GLU A 81 6.29 12.02 -27.47
CA GLU A 81 6.55 11.52 -26.13
C GLU A 81 5.61 12.17 -25.12
N LEU A 82 5.47 13.49 -25.13
CA LEU A 82 4.52 14.17 -24.23
C LEU A 82 3.08 13.73 -24.51
N THR A 83 2.70 13.53 -25.78
CA THR A 83 1.37 13.00 -26.15
C THR A 83 1.15 11.60 -25.58
N ARG A 84 2.15 10.73 -25.62
CA ARG A 84 2.10 9.39 -25.02
C ARG A 84 1.91 9.47 -23.51
N LEU A 85 2.71 10.29 -22.83
CA LEU A 85 2.60 10.51 -21.39
C LEU A 85 1.22 11.06 -20.99
N VAL A 86 0.74 12.08 -21.69
CA VAL A 86 -0.62 12.65 -21.50
C VAL A 86 -1.69 11.57 -21.69
N ALA A 87 -1.51 10.65 -22.63
CA ALA A 87 -2.44 9.54 -22.82
C ALA A 87 -2.46 8.55 -21.64
N GLU A 88 -1.36 8.39 -20.91
CA GLU A 88 -1.28 7.59 -19.69
C GLU A 88 -2.01 8.28 -18.52
N PHE A 89 -1.95 9.61 -18.46
CA PHE A 89 -2.54 10.42 -17.39
C PHE A 89 -3.99 10.87 -17.64
N LYS A 90 -4.53 10.75 -18.84
CA LYS A 90 -5.90 11.20 -19.17
C LYS A 90 -7.02 10.55 -18.33
N HIS A 91 -6.71 9.52 -17.57
CA HIS A 91 -7.65 8.80 -16.71
C HIS A 91 -7.54 9.19 -15.22
N ILE A 92 -6.63 10.10 -14.84
CA ILE A 92 -6.21 10.27 -13.44
C ILE A 92 -7.01 11.29 -12.64
N ASN A 93 -7.60 12.33 -13.25
CA ASN A 93 -8.32 13.35 -12.46
C ASN A 93 -9.59 13.85 -13.13
N CYS A 94 -10.73 13.65 -12.44
CA CYS A 94 -11.97 14.36 -12.70
C CYS A 94 -12.14 15.48 -11.67
N THR A 95 -11.52 16.63 -11.88
CA THR A 95 -11.62 17.77 -10.98
C THR A 95 -12.87 18.63 -11.18
N HIS A 96 -13.66 18.36 -12.23
CA HIS A 96 -14.87 19.14 -12.55
C HIS A 96 -16.10 18.24 -12.69
N PRO A 97 -16.98 18.15 -11.67
CA PRO A 97 -18.26 17.49 -11.83
C PRO A 97 -19.14 18.26 -12.84
N VAL A 98 -19.66 17.56 -13.83
CA VAL A 98 -20.63 18.18 -14.77
C VAL A 98 -21.98 18.31 -14.04
N ALA A 99 -22.45 19.53 -13.86
CA ALA A 99 -23.80 19.81 -13.40
C ALA A 99 -24.80 19.29 -14.45
N THR A 100 -25.34 18.11 -14.25
CA THR A 100 -26.42 17.58 -15.10
C THR A 100 -27.76 18.11 -14.61
N GLY A 101 -28.20 19.21 -15.20
CA GLY A 101 -29.61 19.59 -15.15
C GLY A 101 -30.43 18.76 -16.13
N THR A 102 -30.85 17.58 -15.73
CA THR A 102 -31.99 16.88 -16.32
C THR A 102 -32.47 15.80 -15.34
N LYS A 103 -33.70 16.00 -14.85
CA LYS A 103 -34.42 14.97 -14.09
C LYS A 103 -34.68 13.79 -15.02
N SER A 104 -33.99 12.68 -14.81
CA SER A 104 -34.34 11.40 -15.45
C SER A 104 -35.06 10.53 -14.46
N ALA A 105 -36.19 10.00 -14.89
CA ALA A 105 -37.05 9.11 -14.13
C ALA A 105 -36.30 7.85 -13.71
N ALA A 106 -36.41 7.51 -12.42
CA ALA A 106 -35.82 6.30 -11.85
C ALA A 106 -36.55 5.07 -12.37
N THR A 107 -35.92 4.34 -13.29
CA THR A 107 -36.33 2.97 -13.59
C THR A 107 -35.72 2.06 -12.53
N LYS A 108 -36.55 1.43 -11.71
CA LYS A 108 -36.17 0.39 -10.77
C LYS A 108 -35.65 -0.81 -11.56
N VAL A 109 -34.35 -1.03 -11.52
CA VAL A 109 -33.74 -2.29 -11.94
C VAL A 109 -33.67 -3.20 -10.72
N ASP A 110 -34.49 -4.23 -10.74
CA ASP A 110 -34.51 -5.30 -9.75
C ASP A 110 -33.24 -6.15 -9.92
N THR A 111 -32.17 -5.81 -9.21
CA THR A 111 -30.95 -6.65 -9.16
C THR A 111 -31.12 -7.68 -8.05
N LYS A 112 -31.62 -8.88 -8.40
CA LYS A 112 -31.41 -10.06 -7.55
C LYS A 112 -29.93 -10.23 -7.27
N PRO A 113 -29.49 -10.34 -6.02
CA PRO A 113 -28.08 -10.58 -5.71
C PRO A 113 -27.67 -11.94 -6.29
N THR A 114 -26.66 -11.91 -7.17
CA THR A 114 -26.07 -13.12 -7.72
C THR A 114 -25.53 -13.97 -6.57
N ARG A 115 -25.82 -15.26 -6.56
CA ARG A 115 -25.50 -16.26 -5.55
C ARG A 115 -24.01 -16.32 -5.08
N VAL A 116 -23.12 -15.64 -5.76
CA VAL A 116 -21.69 -15.56 -5.44
C VAL A 116 -21.42 -14.67 -4.20
N GLY A 117 -22.27 -13.64 -3.94
CA GLY A 117 -22.12 -12.76 -2.77
C GLY A 117 -22.50 -13.43 -1.44
N SER A 118 -23.38 -14.45 -1.45
CA SER A 118 -23.84 -15.09 -0.22
C SER A 118 -22.89 -16.18 0.33
N MET A 119 -22.00 -16.72 -0.48
CA MET A 119 -20.99 -17.68 -0.03
C MET A 119 -19.79 -17.04 0.69
N LEU A 120 -19.61 -15.72 0.58
CA LEU A 120 -18.50 -14.99 1.21
C LEU A 120 -18.76 -14.62 2.68
N ASN A 121 -19.95 -14.85 3.19
CA ASN A 121 -20.32 -14.65 4.60
C ASN A 121 -20.13 -15.89 5.50
N ALA A 122 -19.59 -16.99 4.98
CA ALA A 122 -19.21 -18.12 5.80
C ALA A 122 -18.04 -17.70 6.72
N ASN A 123 -18.13 -18.04 8.01
CA ASN A 123 -17.01 -17.95 8.96
C ASN A 123 -15.91 -18.93 8.53
N LEU A 124 -15.13 -18.52 7.53
CA LEU A 124 -14.00 -19.32 7.07
C LEU A 124 -12.94 -19.35 8.19
N PRO A 125 -12.32 -20.51 8.44
CA PRO A 125 -11.25 -20.61 9.42
C PRO A 125 -10.04 -19.78 9.00
N VAL A 126 -9.32 -19.26 9.98
CA VAL A 126 -8.05 -18.57 9.74
C VAL A 126 -7.11 -19.52 9.00
N SER A 127 -6.77 -19.18 7.78
CA SER A 127 -5.84 -19.94 6.94
C SER A 127 -4.38 -19.66 7.35
N LYS A 128 -3.45 -20.56 6.95
CA LYS A 128 -2.01 -20.31 7.14
C LYS A 128 -1.58 -18.99 6.47
N PHE A 129 -2.12 -18.69 5.28
CA PHE A 129 -1.88 -17.43 4.60
C PHE A 129 -2.31 -16.22 5.44
N ALA A 130 -3.52 -16.24 5.99
CA ALA A 130 -4.04 -15.15 6.82
C ALA A 130 -3.22 -15.00 8.12
N GLU A 131 -2.81 -16.09 8.73
CA GLU A 131 -1.93 -16.10 9.90
C GLU A 131 -0.57 -15.45 9.58
N ASP A 132 0.05 -15.84 8.44
CA ASP A 132 1.34 -15.31 8.02
C ASP A 132 1.27 -13.80 7.70
N VAL A 133 0.26 -13.37 6.95
CA VAL A 133 0.04 -11.94 6.68
C VAL A 133 -0.19 -11.17 7.99
N THR A 134 -0.98 -11.74 8.91
CA THR A 134 -1.24 -11.11 10.22
C THR A 134 0.05 -10.98 11.03
N LEU A 135 0.92 -11.97 11.02
CA LEU A 135 2.21 -11.89 11.72
C LEU A 135 3.07 -10.74 11.18
N HIS A 136 3.16 -10.59 9.85
CA HIS A 136 3.88 -9.45 9.26
C HIS A 136 3.25 -8.11 9.69
N VAL A 137 1.93 -7.98 9.65
CA VAL A 137 1.22 -6.77 10.08
C VAL A 137 1.53 -6.43 11.54
N VAL A 138 1.49 -7.41 12.43
CA VAL A 138 1.83 -7.20 13.85
C VAL A 138 3.27 -6.72 14.01
N LEU A 139 4.23 -7.29 13.28
CA LEU A 139 5.62 -6.85 13.32
C LEU A 139 5.79 -5.44 12.74
N HIS A 140 5.04 -5.08 11.70
CA HIS A 140 5.01 -3.73 11.15
C HIS A 140 4.48 -2.72 12.19
N GLU A 141 3.35 -2.99 12.82
CA GLU A 141 2.80 -2.12 13.87
C GLU A 141 3.69 -2.04 15.12
N MET A 142 4.38 -3.14 15.41
CA MET A 142 5.39 -3.16 16.48
C MET A 142 6.60 -2.28 16.15
N ALA A 143 6.94 -2.10 14.86
CA ALA A 143 7.97 -1.14 14.46
C ALA A 143 7.59 0.29 14.83
N HIS A 144 6.34 0.71 14.62
CA HIS A 144 5.85 2.00 15.07
C HIS A 144 5.97 2.15 16.60
N ALA A 145 5.64 1.09 17.35
CA ALA A 145 5.85 1.07 18.79
C ALA A 145 7.33 1.26 19.16
N VAL A 146 8.24 0.51 18.52
CA VAL A 146 9.69 0.62 18.75
C VAL A 146 10.19 2.03 18.42
N VAL A 147 9.81 2.59 17.27
CA VAL A 147 10.21 3.95 16.87
C VAL A 147 9.77 4.97 17.91
N ARG A 148 8.54 4.88 18.42
CA ARG A 148 7.95 5.87 19.32
C ARG A 148 8.35 5.69 20.78
N GLU A 149 8.54 4.46 21.25
CA GLU A 149 8.87 4.18 22.64
C GLU A 149 10.37 4.34 22.95
N PHE A 150 11.22 4.18 21.94
CA PHE A 150 12.66 4.36 22.06
C PHE A 150 13.16 5.65 21.40
N ASP A 151 12.26 6.57 21.02
CA ASP A 151 12.57 7.86 20.38
C ASP A 151 13.54 7.74 19.20
N LEU A 152 13.32 6.75 18.34
CA LEU A 152 14.16 6.54 17.17
C LEU A 152 13.92 7.64 16.12
N PRO A 153 14.98 8.12 15.45
CA PRO A 153 14.83 9.14 14.42
C PRO A 153 14.10 8.60 13.19
N VAL A 154 13.06 9.30 12.75
CA VAL A 154 12.39 9.05 11.48
C VAL A 154 13.01 9.95 10.43
N LEU A 155 13.93 9.40 9.61
CA LEU A 155 14.69 10.18 8.62
C LEU A 155 13.97 10.32 7.28
N ALA A 156 12.89 9.56 7.07
CA ALA A 156 12.11 9.56 5.84
C ALA A 156 10.66 9.13 6.12
N ASN A 157 10.16 8.16 5.37
CA ASN A 157 8.81 7.61 5.54
C ASN A 157 8.82 6.51 6.61
N GLU A 158 8.07 6.71 7.70
CA GLU A 158 7.99 5.77 8.84
C GLU A 158 7.39 4.42 8.43
N GLU A 159 6.45 4.41 7.47
CA GLU A 159 5.84 3.19 6.93
C GLU A 159 6.87 2.29 6.22
N THR A 160 7.75 2.91 5.44
CA THR A 160 8.86 2.18 4.78
C THR A 160 9.84 1.63 5.83
N MET A 161 10.10 2.38 6.90
CA MET A 161 10.91 1.91 8.02
C MET A 161 10.25 0.71 8.72
N ALA A 162 8.93 0.75 8.93
CA ALA A 162 8.19 -0.32 9.58
C ALA A 162 8.16 -1.60 8.73
N ASP A 163 7.99 -1.50 7.42
CA ASP A 163 8.09 -2.64 6.51
C ASP A 163 9.51 -3.25 6.50
N ALA A 164 10.54 -2.40 6.50
CA ALA A 164 11.93 -2.85 6.56
C ALA A 164 12.27 -3.50 7.91
N PHE A 165 11.75 -2.96 9.03
CA PHE A 165 11.88 -3.57 10.35
C PHE A 165 11.24 -4.96 10.38
N ALA A 166 9.98 -5.10 9.95
CA ALA A 166 9.27 -6.37 9.94
C ALA A 166 10.04 -7.43 9.13
N THR A 167 10.56 -7.03 7.96
CA THR A 167 11.38 -7.91 7.12
C THR A 167 12.70 -8.29 7.80
N PHE A 168 13.39 -7.32 8.38
CA PHE A 168 14.63 -7.56 9.13
C PHE A 168 14.39 -8.48 10.33
N TYR A 169 13.34 -8.23 11.11
CA TYR A 169 13.01 -9.03 12.29
C TYR A 169 12.73 -10.48 11.90
N LEU A 170 11.91 -10.70 10.88
CA LEU A 170 11.61 -12.04 10.36
C LEU A 170 12.88 -12.76 9.90
N THR A 171 13.67 -12.13 9.03
CA THR A 171 14.86 -12.77 8.46
C THR A 171 15.96 -13.05 9.48
N THR A 172 16.02 -12.29 10.56
CA THR A 172 17.08 -12.38 11.58
C THR A 172 16.66 -13.22 12.80
N TYR A 173 15.44 -13.01 13.31
CA TYR A 173 15.01 -13.61 14.58
C TYR A 173 13.97 -14.72 14.41
N MET A 174 13.35 -14.83 13.23
CA MET A 174 12.37 -15.85 12.90
C MET A 174 12.67 -16.51 11.54
N PRO A 175 13.93 -16.97 11.29
CA PRO A 175 14.38 -17.37 9.95
C PRO A 175 13.58 -18.52 9.36
N ASP A 176 13.04 -19.42 10.20
CA ASP A 176 12.25 -20.59 9.74
C ASP A 176 10.84 -20.16 9.25
N ARG A 177 10.35 -19.01 9.72
CA ARG A 177 9.05 -18.47 9.34
C ARG A 177 9.13 -17.43 8.22
N ALA A 178 10.29 -16.76 8.12
CA ALA A 178 10.46 -15.58 7.31
C ALA A 178 10.00 -15.73 5.85
N ALA A 179 10.38 -16.81 5.19
CA ALA A 179 10.07 -17.00 3.78
C ALA A 179 8.56 -17.17 3.54
N ASP A 180 7.84 -17.90 4.41
CA ASP A 180 6.38 -18.08 4.30
C ASP A 180 5.64 -16.76 4.56
N VAL A 181 6.02 -16.07 5.64
CA VAL A 181 5.39 -14.82 6.06
C VAL A 181 5.58 -13.71 5.03
N LEU A 182 6.81 -13.55 4.53
CA LEU A 182 7.13 -12.52 3.54
C LEU A 182 6.48 -12.81 2.19
N GLU A 183 6.45 -14.07 1.74
CA GLU A 183 5.74 -14.45 0.52
C GLU A 183 4.25 -14.19 0.63
N ALA A 184 3.62 -14.58 1.75
CA ALA A 184 2.20 -14.34 1.98
C ALA A 184 1.88 -12.84 1.97
N ARG A 185 2.70 -12.02 2.65
CA ARG A 185 2.49 -10.57 2.69
C ARG A 185 2.66 -9.92 1.32
N VAL A 186 3.69 -10.27 0.58
CA VAL A 186 3.91 -9.78 -0.78
C VAL A 186 2.73 -10.15 -1.68
N LYS A 187 2.26 -11.39 -1.64
CA LYS A 187 1.06 -11.82 -2.39
C LYS A 187 -0.19 -11.03 -1.97
N SER A 188 -0.38 -10.77 -0.67
CA SER A 188 -1.48 -9.94 -0.17
C SER A 188 -1.46 -8.56 -0.81
N TRP A 189 -0.32 -7.87 -0.80
CA TRP A 189 -0.18 -6.56 -1.43
C TRP A 189 -0.35 -6.59 -2.95
N MET A 190 0.12 -7.63 -3.63
CA MET A 190 -0.08 -7.75 -5.09
C MET A 190 -1.55 -7.98 -5.45
N ILE A 191 -2.32 -8.67 -4.60
CA ILE A 191 -3.78 -8.78 -4.73
C ILE A 191 -4.42 -7.40 -4.54
N GLU A 192 -4.06 -6.68 -3.47
CA GLU A 192 -4.56 -5.33 -3.18
C GLU A 192 -4.24 -4.34 -4.29
N ALA A 193 -3.02 -4.37 -4.81
CA ALA A 193 -2.60 -3.55 -5.94
C ALA A 193 -3.39 -3.85 -7.22
N GLY A 194 -3.84 -5.10 -7.40
CA GLY A 194 -4.71 -5.49 -8.51
C GLY A 194 -6.15 -5.03 -8.37
N GLU A 195 -6.63 -4.83 -7.14
CA GLU A 195 -7.98 -4.33 -6.85
C GLU A 195 -8.12 -2.82 -7.08
N VAL A 196 -7.01 -2.07 -6.99
CA VAL A 196 -6.99 -0.61 -7.14
C VAL A 196 -6.35 -0.26 -8.49
N PRO A 197 -7.10 0.32 -9.43
CA PRO A 197 -6.53 0.80 -10.70
C PRO A 197 -5.37 1.76 -10.46
N ARG A 198 -4.29 1.65 -11.26
CA ARG A 198 -3.10 2.51 -11.12
C ARG A 198 -3.42 4.00 -11.08
N ARG A 199 -4.48 4.45 -11.78
CA ARG A 199 -4.94 5.84 -11.78
C ARG A 199 -5.46 6.32 -10.42
N GLU A 200 -5.79 5.40 -9.51
CA GLU A 200 -6.32 5.69 -8.18
C GLU A 200 -5.23 5.60 -7.10
N TRP A 201 -3.99 5.28 -7.49
CA TRP A 201 -2.86 5.29 -6.58
C TRP A 201 -2.56 6.72 -6.18
N THR A 202 -2.66 7.02 -4.89
CA THR A 202 -2.34 8.35 -4.36
C THR A 202 -0.84 8.42 -4.07
N VAL A 203 -0.23 9.55 -4.43
CA VAL A 203 1.15 9.89 -4.03
C VAL A 203 1.18 10.71 -2.74
N GLN A 204 0.00 11.08 -2.21
CA GLN A 204 -0.17 11.95 -1.05
C GLN A 204 -0.38 11.16 0.26
N GLY A 205 -0.52 9.84 0.20
CA GLY A 205 -0.69 8.99 1.37
C GLY A 205 0.63 8.74 2.10
N GLU A 206 0.56 8.47 3.40
CA GLU A 206 1.72 8.03 4.20
C GLU A 206 2.26 6.68 3.71
N HIS A 207 1.38 5.83 3.17
CA HIS A 207 1.75 4.54 2.60
C HIS A 207 2.15 4.66 1.14
N ASN A 208 3.24 4.02 0.77
CA ASN A 208 3.53 3.73 -0.64
C ASN A 208 2.42 2.84 -1.25
N SER A 209 2.30 2.80 -2.59
CA SER A 209 1.41 1.84 -3.23
C SER A 209 1.77 0.40 -2.83
N ASP A 210 0.77 -0.48 -2.73
CA ASP A 210 0.96 -1.86 -2.28
C ASP A 210 1.97 -2.61 -3.14
N ALA A 211 1.96 -2.40 -4.47
CA ALA A 211 2.96 -2.97 -5.36
C ALA A 211 4.38 -2.49 -5.01
N ARG A 212 4.56 -1.22 -4.65
CA ARG A 212 5.87 -0.68 -4.25
C ARG A 212 6.32 -1.26 -2.91
N ARG A 213 5.41 -1.39 -1.93
CA ARG A 213 5.69 -2.04 -0.64
C ARG A 213 6.12 -3.49 -0.85
N ALA A 214 5.38 -4.25 -1.69
CA ALA A 214 5.72 -5.63 -2.05
C ALA A 214 7.14 -5.73 -2.61
N TYR A 215 7.50 -4.82 -3.51
CA TYR A 215 8.83 -4.76 -4.10
C TYR A 215 9.92 -4.43 -3.08
N GLN A 216 9.71 -3.44 -2.21
CA GLN A 216 10.68 -3.03 -1.19
C GLN A 216 10.95 -4.14 -0.18
N VAL A 217 9.90 -4.82 0.30
CA VAL A 217 10.03 -5.96 1.21
C VAL A 217 10.77 -7.12 0.55
N ALA A 218 10.43 -7.46 -0.69
CA ALA A 218 11.14 -8.50 -1.43
C ALA A 218 12.62 -8.17 -1.64
N ALA A 219 12.95 -6.90 -1.93
CA ALA A 219 14.32 -6.45 -2.08
C ALA A 219 15.14 -6.59 -0.78
N VAL A 220 14.58 -6.20 0.36
CA VAL A 220 15.23 -6.39 1.66
C VAL A 220 15.40 -7.88 2.00
N ALA A 221 14.42 -8.71 1.67
CA ALA A 221 14.49 -10.16 1.90
C ALA A 221 15.61 -10.81 1.07
N VAL A 222 15.67 -10.57 -0.24
CA VAL A 222 16.72 -11.18 -1.10
C VAL A 222 18.12 -10.66 -0.80
N ALA A 223 18.24 -9.46 -0.22
CA ALA A 223 19.51 -8.95 0.25
C ALA A 223 20.06 -9.76 1.45
N ALA A 224 19.18 -10.33 2.28
CA ALA A 224 19.59 -11.21 3.36
C ALA A 224 20.06 -12.59 2.84
N ASP A 225 19.29 -13.19 1.94
CA ASP A 225 19.60 -14.48 1.29
C ASP A 225 18.81 -14.62 -0.02
N PRO A 226 19.45 -14.42 -1.20
CA PRO A 226 18.77 -14.47 -2.48
C PRO A 226 18.26 -15.86 -2.87
N VAL A 227 18.85 -16.92 -2.34
CA VAL A 227 18.43 -18.30 -2.61
C VAL A 227 17.19 -18.63 -1.78
N LYS A 228 17.29 -18.40 -0.46
CA LYS A 228 16.21 -18.69 0.50
C LYS A 228 14.94 -17.88 0.20
N TYR A 229 15.08 -16.60 -0.16
CA TYR A 229 13.95 -15.70 -0.40
C TYR A 229 13.60 -15.51 -1.88
N LYS A 230 14.10 -16.37 -2.78
CA LYS A 230 13.79 -16.30 -4.22
C LYS A 230 12.28 -16.27 -4.50
N ARG A 231 11.49 -17.07 -3.77
CA ARG A 231 10.04 -17.13 -3.95
C ARG A 231 9.33 -15.82 -3.57
N VAL A 232 9.88 -15.07 -2.61
CA VAL A 232 9.36 -13.74 -2.24
C VAL A 232 9.58 -12.75 -3.38
N ALA A 233 10.77 -12.77 -4.01
CA ALA A 233 11.08 -11.96 -5.17
C ALA A 233 10.16 -12.30 -6.37
N VAL A 234 9.95 -13.59 -6.63
CA VAL A 234 9.04 -14.05 -7.69
C VAL A 234 7.61 -13.59 -7.43
N ALA A 235 7.13 -13.68 -6.20
CA ALA A 235 5.79 -13.20 -5.82
C ALA A 235 5.62 -11.68 -6.03
N ALA A 236 6.70 -10.89 -5.86
CA ALA A 236 6.72 -9.46 -6.16
C ALA A 236 6.89 -9.14 -7.65
N GLY A 237 7.09 -10.13 -8.52
CA GLY A 237 7.37 -9.93 -9.94
C GLY A 237 8.77 -9.37 -10.24
N MET A 238 9.76 -9.59 -9.34
CA MET A 238 11.13 -9.10 -9.55
C MET A 238 11.85 -9.89 -10.65
N THR A 239 12.53 -9.18 -11.53
CA THR A 239 13.44 -9.78 -12.52
C THR A 239 14.79 -10.13 -11.88
N ALA A 240 15.60 -10.97 -12.56
CA ALA A 240 16.94 -11.35 -12.10
C ALA A 240 17.86 -10.12 -11.89
N ASP A 241 17.77 -9.13 -12.77
CA ASP A 241 18.58 -7.90 -12.69
C ASP A 241 18.24 -7.08 -11.44
N TYR A 242 16.94 -6.98 -11.10
CA TYR A 242 16.49 -6.30 -9.90
C TYR A 242 16.90 -7.05 -8.62
N ILE A 243 16.92 -8.38 -8.63
CA ILE A 243 17.42 -9.18 -7.50
C ILE A 243 18.92 -8.89 -7.27
N GLY A 244 19.70 -8.77 -8.34
CA GLY A 244 21.10 -8.37 -8.27
C GLY A 244 21.29 -7.01 -7.60
N SER A 245 20.61 -5.98 -8.12
CA SER A 245 20.67 -4.61 -7.61
C SER A 245 20.15 -4.47 -6.16
N ALA A 246 19.13 -5.24 -5.80
CA ALA A 246 18.53 -5.18 -4.47
C ALA A 246 19.51 -5.57 -3.35
N ARG A 247 20.51 -6.42 -3.64
CA ARG A 247 21.51 -6.85 -2.67
C ARG A 247 22.34 -5.69 -2.14
N ASP A 248 22.63 -4.69 -2.97
CA ASP A 248 23.52 -3.60 -2.59
C ASP A 248 22.88 -2.72 -1.51
N TYR A 249 21.67 -2.19 -1.75
CA TYR A 249 21.02 -1.31 -0.77
C TYR A 249 20.34 -2.06 0.38
N GLY A 250 19.83 -3.26 0.15
CA GLY A 250 19.16 -4.05 1.18
C GLY A 250 20.12 -4.50 2.29
N THR A 251 21.39 -4.75 1.95
CA THR A 251 22.44 -5.05 2.94
C THR A 251 22.62 -3.91 3.94
N GLU A 252 22.60 -2.66 3.48
CA GLU A 252 22.73 -1.50 4.37
C GLU A 252 21.50 -1.32 5.28
N ILE A 253 20.30 -1.66 4.81
CA ILE A 253 19.09 -1.69 5.63
C ILE A 253 19.24 -2.71 6.77
N HIS A 254 19.70 -3.93 6.47
CA HIS A 254 19.96 -4.95 7.49
C HIS A 254 21.02 -4.52 8.52
N ARG A 255 22.12 -3.90 8.06
CA ARG A 255 23.17 -3.36 8.95
C ARG A 255 22.64 -2.26 9.86
N SER A 256 21.81 -1.36 9.32
CA SER A 256 21.22 -0.25 10.06
C SER A 256 20.29 -0.78 11.16
N TRP A 257 19.34 -1.65 10.82
CA TRP A 257 18.43 -2.22 11.80
C TRP A 257 19.17 -3.04 12.88
N ARG A 258 20.18 -3.81 12.53
CA ARG A 258 21.00 -4.54 13.50
C ARG A 258 21.68 -3.61 14.51
N ARG A 259 22.20 -2.48 14.06
CA ARG A 259 22.82 -1.48 14.94
C ARG A 259 21.82 -0.79 15.83
N ILE A 260 20.67 -0.39 15.28
CA ILE A 260 19.60 0.30 16.01
C ILE A 260 19.01 -0.62 17.08
N LEU A 261 18.66 -1.85 16.71
CA LEU A 261 17.94 -2.74 17.62
C LEU A 261 18.81 -3.37 18.71
N ARG A 262 20.09 -3.57 18.46
CA ARG A 262 20.98 -4.24 19.43
C ARG A 262 20.89 -3.67 20.85
N PRO A 263 20.96 -2.35 21.11
CA PRO A 263 20.85 -1.78 22.44
C PRO A 263 19.42 -1.80 23.01
N LEU A 264 18.40 -2.05 22.19
CA LEU A 264 16.98 -2.03 22.58
C LEU A 264 16.43 -3.43 22.90
N MET A 265 17.21 -4.46 22.57
CA MET A 265 16.80 -5.85 22.80
C MET A 265 17.17 -6.32 24.19
N MET A 266 16.30 -7.14 24.76
CA MET A 266 16.61 -7.85 26.00
C MET A 266 17.88 -8.67 25.87
N PRO A 267 18.71 -8.80 26.92
CA PRO A 267 19.83 -9.72 26.93
C PRO A 267 19.41 -11.15 26.61
N LYS A 268 20.33 -11.93 26.01
CA LYS A 268 20.07 -13.31 25.62
C LYS A 268 19.53 -14.13 26.82
N GLY A 269 18.38 -14.76 26.60
CA GLY A 269 17.72 -15.60 27.61
C GLY A 269 16.77 -14.83 28.54
N MET A 270 16.78 -13.49 28.51
CA MET A 270 15.85 -12.66 29.26
C MET A 270 14.63 -12.27 28.41
N LYS A 271 13.54 -11.92 29.06
CA LYS A 271 12.30 -11.49 28.43
C LYS A 271 11.71 -10.29 29.19
N SER A 272 11.24 -9.30 28.46
CA SER A 272 10.57 -8.16 29.07
C SER A 272 9.32 -8.60 29.86
N THR A 273 9.16 -8.05 31.05
CA THR A 273 7.95 -8.16 31.87
C THR A 273 6.90 -7.12 31.45
N GLU A 274 7.29 -6.10 30.67
CA GLU A 274 6.45 -5.00 30.21
C GLU A 274 5.82 -5.27 28.82
N ALA A 275 5.54 -6.53 28.53
CA ALA A 275 4.91 -6.98 27.28
C ALA A 275 3.64 -7.77 27.56
N ARG A 276 2.53 -7.42 26.88
CA ARG A 276 1.25 -8.12 27.01
C ARG A 276 0.63 -8.38 25.67
N VAL A 277 0.15 -9.60 25.44
CA VAL A 277 -0.65 -9.97 24.27
C VAL A 277 -2.03 -10.42 24.76
N SER A 278 -3.08 -9.98 24.08
CA SER A 278 -4.45 -10.32 24.41
C SER A 278 -5.28 -10.65 23.18
N PHE A 279 -6.23 -11.57 23.35
CA PHE A 279 -7.16 -12.04 22.33
C PHE A 279 -8.58 -11.87 22.87
N ASP A 280 -9.42 -11.11 22.16
CA ASP A 280 -10.82 -10.85 22.55
C ASP A 280 -11.67 -12.13 22.36
N ASP A 281 -12.29 -12.61 23.43
CA ASP A 281 -13.15 -13.81 23.39
C ASP A 281 -14.39 -13.64 22.54
N ARG A 282 -14.79 -12.40 22.23
CA ARG A 282 -15.92 -12.10 21.34
C ARG A 282 -15.56 -12.25 19.87
N SER A 283 -14.27 -12.24 19.56
CA SER A 283 -13.77 -12.36 18.19
C SER A 283 -13.40 -13.81 17.86
N GLU A 284 -14.12 -14.42 16.95
CA GLU A 284 -13.84 -15.78 16.49
C GLU A 284 -12.44 -15.87 15.83
N THR A 285 -12.03 -14.86 15.07
CA THR A 285 -10.69 -14.85 14.48
C THR A 285 -9.60 -14.70 15.53
N ALA A 286 -9.82 -13.91 16.59
CA ALA A 286 -8.86 -13.78 17.68
C ALA A 286 -8.74 -15.10 18.47
N LYS A 287 -9.85 -15.78 18.77
CA LYS A 287 -9.84 -17.13 19.39
C LYS A 287 -9.04 -18.13 18.56
N GLN A 288 -9.28 -18.16 17.25
CA GLN A 288 -8.53 -19.08 16.39
C GLN A 288 -7.03 -18.75 16.39
N LEU A 289 -6.64 -17.48 16.34
CA LEU A 289 -5.24 -17.08 16.39
C LEU A 289 -4.58 -17.40 17.73
N SER A 290 -5.30 -17.30 18.85
CA SER A 290 -4.77 -17.59 20.19
C SER A 290 -4.30 -19.04 20.38
N SER A 291 -4.89 -19.97 19.63
CA SER A 291 -4.53 -21.39 19.65
C SER A 291 -3.48 -21.79 18.58
N ARG A 292 -2.97 -20.84 17.80
CA ARG A 292 -2.05 -21.06 16.69
C ARG A 292 -0.63 -20.58 17.03
N PRO A 293 0.40 -21.02 16.27
CA PRO A 293 1.80 -20.61 16.48
C PRO A 293 2.01 -19.10 16.59
N ILE A 294 1.26 -18.31 15.84
CA ILE A 294 1.35 -16.84 15.85
C ILE A 294 1.20 -16.25 17.27
N ALA A 295 0.38 -16.82 18.13
CA ALA A 295 0.19 -16.30 19.49
C ALA A 295 1.52 -16.26 20.26
N LYS A 296 2.26 -17.37 20.22
CA LYS A 296 3.58 -17.48 20.86
C LYS A 296 4.65 -16.69 20.12
N GLU A 297 4.56 -16.62 18.79
CA GLU A 297 5.50 -15.87 17.95
C GLU A 297 5.41 -14.36 18.25
N VAL A 298 4.21 -13.82 18.32
CA VAL A 298 3.93 -12.41 18.65
C VAL A 298 4.36 -12.11 20.09
N GLU A 299 4.03 -12.95 21.05
CA GLU A 299 4.47 -12.79 22.44
C GLU A 299 5.99 -12.77 22.55
N THR A 300 6.66 -13.71 21.88
CA THR A 300 8.12 -13.81 21.86
C THR A 300 8.75 -12.56 21.26
N ALA A 301 8.21 -12.09 20.14
CA ALA A 301 8.68 -10.87 19.49
C ALA A 301 8.51 -9.63 20.39
N LEU A 302 7.33 -9.45 20.97
CA LEU A 302 7.07 -8.33 21.85
C LEU A 302 7.98 -8.35 23.10
N ARG A 303 8.20 -9.53 23.69
CA ARG A 303 9.03 -9.70 24.88
C ARG A 303 10.53 -9.64 24.62
N SER A 304 10.95 -9.56 23.37
CA SER A 304 12.37 -9.44 23.01
C SER A 304 12.94 -8.03 23.18
N PHE A 305 12.12 -7.02 23.46
CA PHE A 305 12.53 -5.63 23.64
C PHE A 305 12.53 -5.23 25.12
N ASP A 306 13.46 -4.36 25.48
CA ASP A 306 13.59 -3.80 26.83
C ASP A 306 12.64 -2.59 27.01
N TRP A 307 11.34 -2.89 27.02
CA TRP A 307 10.32 -1.87 27.18
C TRP A 307 10.37 -1.24 28.58
N HIS A 308 10.50 0.07 28.66
CA HIS A 308 10.50 0.81 29.95
C HIS A 308 9.08 1.00 30.55
N SER A 309 8.03 0.65 29.85
CA SER A 309 6.65 0.61 30.33
C SER A 309 5.82 -0.36 29.49
N THR A 310 4.68 -0.79 30.03
CA THR A 310 3.86 -1.86 29.40
C THR A 310 3.38 -1.49 28.01
N VAL A 311 3.79 -2.28 27.03
CA VAL A 311 3.33 -2.27 25.64
C VAL A 311 2.40 -3.47 25.40
N ARG A 312 1.33 -3.26 24.64
CA ARG A 312 0.30 -4.28 24.39
C ARG A 312 0.15 -4.55 22.91
N ILE A 313 -0.18 -5.80 22.59
CA ILE A 313 -0.76 -6.19 21.29
C ILE A 313 -2.12 -6.81 21.59
N ALA A 314 -3.18 -6.26 21.00
CA ALA A 314 -4.55 -6.66 21.24
C ALA A 314 -5.23 -7.07 19.91
N PHE A 315 -5.66 -8.33 19.82
CA PHE A 315 -6.52 -8.82 18.76
C PHE A 315 -7.97 -8.65 19.21
N VAL A 316 -8.74 -7.81 18.52
CA VAL A 316 -10.07 -7.39 18.98
C VAL A 316 -11.13 -7.62 17.90
N GLU A 317 -12.39 -7.73 18.33
CA GLU A 317 -13.51 -7.63 17.39
C GLU A 317 -13.68 -6.16 16.97
N GLY A 318 -13.77 -5.92 15.66
CA GLY A 318 -13.94 -4.56 15.12
C GLY A 318 -13.76 -4.50 13.61
N ASP A 319 -14.18 -3.38 13.02
CA ASP A 319 -14.21 -3.15 11.57
C ASP A 319 -12.98 -2.39 11.02
N GLY A 320 -12.04 -2.00 11.90
CA GLY A 320 -10.83 -1.28 11.52
C GLY A 320 -9.74 -2.17 10.92
N GLY A 321 -8.60 -1.55 10.61
CA GLY A 321 -7.34 -2.21 10.24
C GLY A 321 -6.52 -2.65 11.45
N ALA A 322 -5.20 -2.56 11.32
CA ALA A 322 -4.26 -2.60 12.44
C ALA A 322 -3.67 -1.20 12.65
N GLY A 323 -3.13 -0.94 13.84
CA GLY A 323 -2.50 0.34 14.12
C GLY A 323 -1.92 0.45 15.52
N TRP A 324 -0.84 1.22 15.65
CA TRP A 324 -0.23 1.60 16.92
C TRP A 324 -0.90 2.84 17.51
N SER A 325 -1.23 2.81 18.79
CA SER A 325 -1.73 3.95 19.56
C SER A 325 -0.74 4.33 20.65
N ARG A 326 -0.07 5.47 20.50
CA ARG A 326 0.89 5.98 21.50
C ARG A 326 0.24 6.22 22.85
N SER A 327 -0.94 6.84 22.88
CA SER A 327 -1.63 7.16 24.15
C SER A 327 -2.05 5.92 24.94
N ARG A 328 -2.37 4.82 24.25
CA ARG A 328 -2.74 3.55 24.87
C ARG A 328 -1.58 2.57 24.98
N ARG A 329 -0.45 2.87 24.34
CA ARG A 329 0.71 1.98 24.18
C ARG A 329 0.29 0.59 23.70
N THR A 330 -0.57 0.56 22.68
CA THR A 330 -1.22 -0.66 22.21
C THR A 330 -1.24 -0.72 20.69
N VAL A 331 -0.75 -1.80 20.16
CA VAL A 331 -1.02 -2.25 18.80
C VAL A 331 -2.38 -2.95 18.82
N THR A 332 -3.33 -2.47 18.02
CA THR A 332 -4.66 -3.07 17.87
C THR A 332 -4.76 -3.73 16.52
N VAL A 333 -5.22 -4.98 16.46
CA VAL A 333 -5.49 -5.73 15.21
C VAL A 333 -6.96 -6.12 15.20
N ASN A 334 -7.74 -5.55 14.29
CA ASN A 334 -9.17 -5.77 14.20
C ASN A 334 -9.52 -7.04 13.40
N SER A 335 -10.59 -7.71 13.81
CA SER A 335 -11.07 -8.95 13.19
C SER A 335 -11.42 -8.79 11.71
N ALA A 336 -11.99 -7.67 11.31
CA ALA A 336 -12.32 -7.39 9.91
C ALA A 336 -11.07 -7.39 9.01
N TYR A 337 -9.94 -6.91 9.53
CA TYR A 337 -8.68 -6.92 8.80
C TYR A 337 -8.16 -8.35 8.59
N ILE A 338 -8.22 -9.20 9.62
CA ILE A 338 -7.86 -10.62 9.52
C ILE A 338 -8.81 -11.35 8.55
N LYS A 339 -10.12 -11.09 8.62
CA LYS A 339 -11.12 -11.63 7.68
C LYS A 339 -10.81 -11.26 6.22
N ARG A 340 -10.23 -10.07 5.96
CA ARG A 340 -9.73 -9.68 4.62
C ARG A 340 -8.64 -10.65 4.16
N PHE A 341 -7.66 -10.96 5.01
CA PHE A 341 -6.56 -11.89 4.66
C PHE A 341 -7.04 -13.33 4.47
N ILE A 342 -8.09 -13.76 5.18
CA ILE A 342 -8.72 -15.06 4.95
C ILE A 342 -9.26 -15.13 3.52
N ARG A 343 -9.96 -14.08 3.05
CA ARG A 343 -10.48 -13.99 1.67
C ARG A 343 -9.34 -13.97 0.63
N GLN A 344 -8.29 -13.20 0.88
CA GLN A 344 -7.11 -13.16 -0.01
C GLN A 344 -6.41 -14.51 -0.09
N GLY A 345 -6.35 -15.27 1.01
CA GLY A 345 -5.80 -16.62 1.01
C GLY A 345 -6.56 -17.61 0.11
N VAL A 346 -7.84 -17.38 -0.16
CA VAL A 346 -8.62 -18.13 -1.15
C VAL A 346 -8.24 -17.70 -2.58
N GLN A 347 -8.01 -16.42 -2.80
CA GLN A 347 -7.59 -15.89 -4.11
C GLN A 347 -6.16 -16.31 -4.47
N ALA A 348 -5.25 -16.31 -3.50
CA ALA A 348 -3.83 -16.66 -3.70
C ALA A 348 -3.57 -18.13 -4.08
N LYS A 349 -4.58 -19.00 -3.96
CA LYS A 349 -4.53 -20.43 -4.36
C LYS A 349 -4.97 -20.67 -5.81
N LYS A 350 -5.57 -19.68 -6.45
CA LYS A 350 -5.98 -19.71 -7.86
C LYS A 350 -4.85 -19.23 -8.77
#